data_37a68de46d51318c717c8b3686af9cf2
#
_entry.id   37a68de46d51318c717c8b3686af9cf2
#
_cell.length_a   1.000
_cell.length_b   1.000
_cell.length_c   1.000
_cell.angle_alpha   90.00
_cell.angle_beta   90.00
_cell.angle_gamma   90.00
#
_symmetry.space_group_name_H-M   'P 1'
#
loop_
_entity.id
_entity.type
_entity.pdbx_description
1 polymer ?
#
loop_
_entity_poly.entity_id
_entity_poly.type
_entity_poly.pdbx_seq_one_letter_code
_entity_poly.pdbx_strand_id
1 'polypeptide(L)'
;VSNMLSAINAVTAATGVSAFRANGTDWTSGIGFRSVDYGSDAYISVRALPSSNGTFDVVDEDGTTTKRDAGRDVQAVINGTTTVGSGQEITLNSSSLDLRIKLDSQFGAGSMTTFAITGGGAMFQLGAHINTSEQTNIGINSVVASQLGSTTNGFLNEVATGGAYSLVGGQTASAARIVEEAIQQISVLRGRLGAFERNTLDTNMNSLRITLENVTASESTIRDADFAVETANLTRSQILVNAGTSVLALANQTPQSVLALLQ
;
A
#
# COMPACT_ATOMS: atom_id res chain seq x y z
N VAL A 1 20.62 -29.94 37.98
CA VAL A 1 20.07 -29.39 36.74
C VAL A 1 18.53 -29.28 36.85
N SER A 2 17.80 -30.32 37.29
CA SER A 2 16.31 -30.25 37.35
C SER A 2 15.79 -29.07 38.20
N ASN A 3 16.35 -28.85 39.40
CA ASN A 3 15.93 -27.75 40.28
C ASN A 3 16.26 -26.37 39.68
N MET A 4 17.36 -26.28 38.95
CA MET A 4 17.72 -25.00 38.24
C MET A 4 16.74 -24.73 37.11
N LEU A 5 16.40 -25.72 36.29
CA LEU A 5 15.41 -25.58 35.24
C LEU A 5 14.05 -25.10 35.79
N SER A 6 13.61 -25.77 36.88
CA SER A 6 12.33 -25.40 37.52
C SER A 6 12.36 -23.99 38.10
N ALA A 7 13.48 -23.58 38.71
CA ALA A 7 13.63 -22.23 39.28
C ALA A 7 13.65 -21.13 38.17
N ILE A 8 14.34 -21.39 37.06
CA ILE A 8 14.38 -20.44 35.94
C ILE A 8 13.01 -20.35 35.27
N ASN A 9 12.37 -21.50 35.02
CA ASN A 9 11.07 -21.56 34.38
C ASN A 9 9.94 -21.01 35.24
N ALA A 10 10.09 -20.98 36.56
CA ALA A 10 9.13 -20.33 37.46
C ALA A 10 9.06 -18.80 37.26
N VAL A 11 10.12 -18.17 36.76
CA VAL A 11 10.20 -16.73 36.51
C VAL A 11 10.13 -16.37 35.02
N THR A 12 9.81 -17.33 34.15
CA THR A 12 9.73 -17.10 32.69
C THR A 12 8.77 -15.96 32.33
N ALA A 13 7.63 -15.87 33.00
CA ALA A 13 6.64 -14.80 32.76
C ALA A 13 7.22 -13.39 33.05
N ALA A 14 8.18 -13.28 33.94
CA ALA A 14 8.82 -12.00 34.30
C ALA A 14 10.07 -11.71 33.46
N THR A 15 10.78 -12.74 33.02
CA THR A 15 12.08 -12.62 32.35
C THR A 15 12.00 -12.78 30.83
N GLY A 16 10.91 -13.38 30.32
CA GLY A 16 10.80 -13.75 28.91
C GLY A 16 11.75 -14.87 28.48
N VAL A 17 12.44 -15.54 29.43
CA VAL A 17 13.43 -16.58 29.15
C VAL A 17 12.98 -17.91 29.72
N SER A 18 13.02 -18.96 28.92
CA SER A 18 12.81 -20.33 29.32
C SER A 18 14.10 -21.13 29.26
N ALA A 19 14.27 -22.06 30.18
CA ALA A 19 15.41 -22.95 30.23
C ALA A 19 15.01 -24.39 29.85
N PHE A 20 15.86 -25.07 29.12
CA PHE A 20 15.70 -26.43 28.70
C PHE A 20 17.02 -27.22 28.84
N ARG A 21 17.01 -28.52 28.75
CA ARG A 21 18.23 -29.32 28.69
C ARG A 21 18.82 -29.24 27.30
N ALA A 22 20.14 -28.99 27.22
CA ALA A 22 20.82 -28.88 25.93
C ALA A 22 20.72 -30.20 25.13
N ASN A 23 20.80 -31.36 25.81
CA ASN A 23 20.43 -32.65 25.22
C ASN A 23 19.26 -33.25 26.02
N GLY A 24 18.14 -33.50 25.37
CA GLY A 24 16.88 -33.93 26.00
C GLY A 24 16.95 -35.16 26.90
N THR A 25 17.92 -36.04 26.69
CA THR A 25 18.09 -37.33 27.42
C THR A 25 19.22 -37.28 28.43
N ASP A 26 20.20 -36.38 28.29
CA ASP A 26 21.38 -36.35 29.14
C ASP A 26 21.34 -35.19 30.15
N TRP A 27 21.39 -35.52 31.45
CA TRP A 27 21.38 -34.56 32.55
C TRP A 27 22.72 -33.83 32.75
N THR A 28 23.79 -34.26 32.08
CA THR A 28 25.13 -33.70 32.14
C THR A 28 25.43 -32.75 30.98
N SER A 29 24.54 -32.70 30.00
CA SER A 29 24.75 -31.95 28.74
C SER A 29 24.69 -30.40 28.86
N GLY A 30 24.36 -29.89 30.06
CA GLY A 30 24.22 -28.46 30.26
C GLY A 30 22.76 -27.98 30.17
N ILE A 31 22.59 -26.66 30.32
CA ILE A 31 21.30 -25.98 30.26
C ILE A 31 21.31 -25.04 29.06
N GLY A 32 20.32 -25.18 28.18
CA GLY A 32 20.02 -24.22 27.13
C GLY A 32 19.01 -23.19 27.61
N PHE A 33 19.12 -21.98 27.10
CA PHE A 33 18.19 -20.89 27.31
C PHE A 33 17.52 -20.53 25.99
N ARG A 34 16.24 -20.18 26.04
CA ARG A 34 15.49 -19.73 24.87
C ARG A 34 14.62 -18.55 25.28
N SER A 35 14.57 -17.53 24.45
CA SER A 35 13.55 -16.48 24.56
C SER A 35 12.17 -17.05 24.24
N VAL A 36 11.16 -16.57 24.95
CA VAL A 36 9.75 -16.87 24.64
C VAL A 36 9.31 -16.08 23.41
N ASP A 37 9.80 -14.85 23.29
CA ASP A 37 9.50 -13.98 22.18
C ASP A 37 10.50 -14.17 21.03
N TYR A 38 10.04 -13.87 19.80
CA TYR A 38 10.83 -13.94 18.58
C TYR A 38 11.21 -12.53 18.10
N GLY A 39 12.31 -12.47 17.34
CA GLY A 39 12.72 -11.23 16.68
C GLY A 39 13.92 -10.57 17.31
N SER A 40 14.40 -9.51 16.68
CA SER A 40 15.61 -8.78 17.08
C SER A 40 15.47 -8.03 18.42
N ASP A 41 14.26 -7.77 18.85
CA ASP A 41 13.96 -7.16 20.16
C ASP A 41 14.06 -8.16 21.32
N ALA A 42 13.90 -9.44 21.02
CA ALA A 42 14.06 -10.51 21.99
C ALA A 42 15.54 -10.85 22.17
N TYR A 43 16.01 -10.90 23.41
CA TYR A 43 17.38 -11.25 23.69
C TYR A 43 17.51 -12.07 24.98
N ILE A 44 18.58 -12.83 25.07
CA ILE A 44 19.00 -13.52 26.27
C ILE A 44 20.32 -12.95 26.73
N SER A 45 20.40 -12.58 28.01
CA SER A 45 21.64 -12.14 28.60
C SER A 45 21.89 -12.90 29.88
N VAL A 46 23.03 -13.58 29.96
CA VAL A 46 23.44 -14.37 31.12
C VAL A 46 24.73 -13.81 31.69
N ARG A 47 24.71 -13.52 32.99
CA ARG A 47 25.87 -12.99 33.70
C ARG A 47 26.09 -13.73 35.01
N ALA A 48 27.32 -14.23 35.21
CA ALA A 48 27.72 -14.76 36.52
C ALA A 48 27.85 -13.63 37.55
N LEU A 49 27.35 -13.88 38.76
CA LEU A 49 27.59 -12.99 39.88
C LEU A 49 29.01 -13.18 40.43
N PRO A 50 29.63 -12.13 41.02
CA PRO A 50 31.05 -12.14 41.40
C PRO A 50 31.47 -13.14 42.51
N SER A 51 30.51 -13.86 43.10
CA SER A 51 30.75 -14.79 44.18
C SER A 51 31.05 -16.24 43.72
N SER A 52 31.08 -16.52 42.42
CA SER A 52 31.35 -17.86 41.91
C SER A 52 32.80 -18.00 41.50
N ASN A 53 33.50 -18.98 42.09
CA ASN A 53 34.88 -19.35 41.76
C ASN A 53 35.01 -20.11 40.43
N GLY A 54 34.25 -19.81 39.42
CA GLY A 54 34.30 -20.49 38.12
C GLY A 54 34.03 -19.52 36.94
N THR A 55 34.60 -19.79 35.80
CA THR A 55 34.21 -19.21 34.52
C THR A 55 32.87 -19.78 34.13
N PHE A 56 31.89 -18.91 33.90
CA PHE A 56 30.60 -19.28 33.35
C PHE A 56 30.58 -18.82 31.90
N ASP A 57 30.86 -19.74 31.00
CA ASP A 57 30.83 -19.47 29.57
C ASP A 57 29.48 -19.87 28.98
N VAL A 58 28.89 -18.97 28.24
CA VAL A 58 27.66 -19.21 27.49
C VAL A 58 28.04 -19.18 26.02
N VAL A 59 27.56 -20.16 25.30
CA VAL A 59 27.80 -20.32 23.87
C VAL A 59 26.47 -20.11 23.14
N ASP A 60 26.46 -19.28 22.10
CA ASP A 60 25.31 -19.06 21.25
C ASP A 60 25.08 -20.26 20.31
N GLU A 61 24.02 -20.18 19.48
CA GLU A 61 23.67 -21.23 18.52
C GLU A 61 24.77 -21.44 17.47
N ASP A 62 25.54 -20.40 17.14
CA ASP A 62 26.65 -20.42 16.17
C ASP A 62 27.95 -20.95 16.78
N GLY A 63 27.97 -21.30 18.08
CA GLY A 63 29.14 -21.82 18.80
C GLY A 63 30.10 -20.73 19.32
N THR A 64 29.69 -19.46 19.30
CA THR A 64 30.50 -18.34 19.78
C THR A 64 30.23 -18.06 21.25
N THR A 65 31.29 -17.83 22.03
CA THR A 65 31.16 -17.46 23.44
C THR A 65 30.63 -16.04 23.55
N THR A 66 29.43 -15.89 24.08
CA THR A 66 28.77 -14.59 24.25
C THR A 66 28.05 -14.50 25.58
N LYS A 67 27.88 -13.31 26.10
CA LYS A 67 27.06 -13.04 27.31
C LYS A 67 25.67 -12.55 26.96
N ARG A 68 25.43 -12.24 25.70
CA ARG A 68 24.15 -11.78 25.19
C ARG A 68 23.96 -12.29 23.76
N ASP A 69 22.86 -12.91 23.53
CA ASP A 69 22.40 -13.32 22.21
C ASP A 69 21.04 -12.67 21.93
N ALA A 70 20.85 -12.15 20.72
CA ALA A 70 19.62 -11.49 20.28
C ALA A 70 18.97 -12.33 19.17
N GLY A 71 17.65 -12.38 19.19
CA GLY A 71 16.88 -13.02 18.14
C GLY A 71 17.03 -12.33 16.78
N ARG A 72 16.52 -12.95 15.76
CA ARG A 72 16.52 -12.41 14.39
C ARG A 72 15.09 -12.25 13.91
N ASP A 73 14.85 -11.17 13.18
CA ASP A 73 13.56 -10.96 12.53
C ASP A 73 13.43 -11.87 11.32
N VAL A 74 12.19 -12.27 11.06
CA VAL A 74 11.87 -13.10 9.89
C VAL A 74 12.24 -12.35 8.60
N GLN A 75 12.85 -13.06 7.66
CA GLN A 75 13.09 -12.58 6.31
C GLN A 75 12.34 -13.48 5.32
N ALA A 76 11.55 -12.87 4.47
CA ALA A 76 10.79 -13.57 3.44
C ALA A 76 10.78 -12.80 2.13
N VAL A 77 10.47 -13.51 1.07
CA VAL A 77 10.28 -12.94 -0.28
C VAL A 77 8.87 -13.29 -0.74
N ILE A 78 8.11 -12.28 -1.11
CA ILE A 78 6.75 -12.44 -1.64
C ILE A 78 6.73 -11.92 -3.07
N ASN A 79 6.40 -12.78 -4.02
CA ASN A 79 6.39 -12.45 -5.46
C ASN A 79 7.68 -11.77 -5.95
N GLY A 80 8.85 -12.22 -5.45
CA GLY A 80 10.15 -11.67 -5.81
C GLY A 80 10.54 -10.40 -5.05
N THR A 81 9.69 -9.85 -4.19
CA THR A 81 9.98 -8.67 -3.37
C THR A 81 10.34 -9.09 -1.95
N THR A 82 11.48 -8.59 -1.47
CA THR A 82 11.91 -8.81 -0.06
C THR A 82 10.99 -8.02 0.87
N THR A 83 10.54 -8.68 1.92
CA THR A 83 9.65 -8.08 2.92
C THR A 83 10.44 -7.52 4.10
N VAL A 84 9.77 -6.64 4.86
CA VAL A 84 10.28 -6.19 6.17
C VAL A 84 9.68 -7.10 7.24
N GLY A 85 10.55 -7.72 8.03
CA GLY A 85 10.16 -8.57 9.14
C GLY A 85 10.31 -7.87 10.48
N SER A 86 9.45 -8.21 11.43
CA SER A 86 9.54 -7.85 12.83
C SER A 86 9.05 -9.03 13.66
N GLY A 87 9.94 -9.69 14.37
CA GLY A 87 9.63 -10.97 15.02
C GLY A 87 9.21 -12.03 14.00
N GLN A 88 7.98 -12.51 14.13
CA GLN A 88 7.35 -13.46 13.20
C GLN A 88 6.39 -12.78 12.20
N GLU A 89 6.26 -11.47 12.25
CA GLU A 89 5.38 -10.71 11.38
C GLU A 89 6.13 -10.19 10.17
N ILE A 90 5.57 -10.36 8.99
CA ILE A 90 6.08 -9.86 7.72
C ILE A 90 5.16 -8.76 7.23
N THR A 91 5.73 -7.63 6.83
CA THR A 91 5.02 -6.57 6.14
C THR A 91 5.56 -6.38 4.73
N LEU A 92 4.65 -6.32 3.77
CA LEU A 92 4.94 -5.97 2.40
C LEU A 92 4.09 -4.76 2.00
N ASN A 93 4.75 -3.64 1.74
CA ASN A 93 4.13 -2.41 1.27
C ASN A 93 4.57 -2.15 -0.17
N SER A 94 3.66 -2.26 -1.12
CA SER A 94 3.88 -1.89 -2.51
C SER A 94 2.83 -0.89 -2.97
N SER A 95 2.94 -0.40 -4.21
CA SER A 95 1.96 0.53 -4.77
C SER A 95 0.54 -0.03 -4.85
N SER A 96 0.42 -1.34 -5.10
CA SER A 96 -0.87 -2.01 -5.29
C SER A 96 -1.27 -2.93 -4.14
N LEU A 97 -0.30 -3.32 -3.29
CA LEU A 97 -0.51 -4.33 -2.25
C LEU A 97 0.06 -3.84 -0.92
N ASP A 98 -0.78 -3.87 0.11
CA ASP A 98 -0.40 -3.68 1.49
C ASP A 98 -0.80 -4.94 2.26
N LEU A 99 0.19 -5.66 2.75
CA LEU A 99 0.00 -6.98 3.30
C LEU A 99 0.78 -7.14 4.60
N ARG A 100 0.12 -7.70 5.62
CA ARG A 100 0.73 -8.10 6.88
C ARG A 100 0.38 -9.56 7.14
N ILE A 101 1.40 -10.38 7.34
CA ILE A 101 1.27 -11.81 7.61
C ILE A 101 2.05 -12.15 8.86
N LYS A 102 1.42 -12.87 9.79
CA LYS A 102 2.12 -13.51 10.90
C LYS A 102 2.42 -14.96 10.52
N LEU A 103 3.70 -15.32 10.58
CA LEU A 103 4.13 -16.69 10.37
C LEU A 103 3.97 -17.53 11.66
N ASP A 104 3.61 -18.78 11.47
CA ASP A 104 3.64 -19.75 12.56
C ASP A 104 5.09 -20.10 12.91
N SER A 105 5.35 -20.39 14.18
CA SER A 105 6.68 -20.78 14.68
C SER A 105 7.26 -22.04 14.03
N GLN A 106 6.40 -22.88 13.45
CA GLN A 106 6.81 -24.09 12.73
C GLN A 106 7.09 -23.83 11.24
N PHE A 107 6.87 -22.62 10.73
CA PHE A 107 7.20 -22.26 9.37
C PHE A 107 8.71 -22.05 9.26
N GLY A 108 9.43 -23.12 8.96
CA GLY A 108 10.90 -23.15 8.94
C GLY A 108 11.52 -22.41 7.75
N ALA A 109 12.81 -22.11 7.85
CA ALA A 109 13.58 -21.52 6.77
C ALA A 109 13.54 -22.39 5.50
N GLY A 110 13.32 -21.76 4.34
CA GLY A 110 13.16 -22.43 3.06
C GLY A 110 11.77 -23.03 2.79
N SER A 111 10.83 -22.93 3.74
CA SER A 111 9.44 -23.33 3.50
C SER A 111 8.77 -22.36 2.52
N MET A 112 7.93 -22.89 1.64
CA MET A 112 7.15 -22.12 0.67
C MET A 112 5.67 -22.41 0.84
N THR A 113 4.87 -21.37 0.76
CA THR A 113 3.41 -21.47 0.73
C THR A 113 2.82 -20.48 -0.25
N THR A 114 1.61 -20.73 -0.71
CA THR A 114 0.87 -19.83 -1.58
C THR A 114 -0.42 -19.40 -0.88
N PHE A 115 -0.81 -18.16 -1.10
CA PHE A 115 -2.07 -17.61 -0.62
C PHE A 115 -2.70 -16.77 -1.71
N ALA A 116 -4.02 -16.62 -1.68
CA ALA A 116 -4.76 -15.78 -2.60
C ALA A 116 -5.36 -14.58 -1.85
N ILE A 117 -5.23 -13.41 -2.44
CA ILE A 117 -5.88 -12.19 -1.94
C ILE A 117 -7.21 -12.07 -2.66
N THR A 118 -8.30 -12.25 -1.91
CA THR A 118 -9.66 -12.26 -2.44
C THR A 118 -10.41 -10.95 -2.30
N GLY A 119 -9.80 -9.93 -1.67
CA GLY A 119 -10.38 -8.61 -1.48
C GLY A 119 -9.44 -7.66 -0.77
N GLY A 120 -9.86 -6.44 -0.64
CA GLY A 120 -9.11 -5.36 0.03
C GLY A 120 -8.65 -4.25 -0.92
N GLY A 121 -8.48 -3.04 -0.37
CA GLY A 121 -8.06 -1.87 -1.13
C GLY A 121 -9.20 -1.16 -1.87
N ALA A 122 -8.82 -0.15 -2.64
CA ALA A 122 -9.71 0.63 -3.50
C ALA A 122 -9.26 0.52 -4.96
N MET A 123 -10.22 0.28 -5.84
CA MET A 123 -10.01 0.25 -7.28
C MET A 123 -10.54 1.54 -7.90
N PHE A 124 -9.72 2.17 -8.73
CA PHE A 124 -10.03 3.41 -9.42
C PHE A 124 -10.07 3.17 -10.93
N GLN A 125 -11.14 3.63 -11.58
CA GLN A 125 -11.24 3.68 -13.02
C GLN A 125 -10.61 4.97 -13.52
N LEU A 126 -9.57 4.87 -14.34
CA LEU A 126 -8.79 6.01 -14.85
C LEU A 126 -9.16 6.39 -16.29
N GLY A 127 -9.78 5.49 -17.03
CA GLY A 127 -10.13 5.71 -18.43
C GLY A 127 -11.59 5.40 -18.73
N ALA A 128 -11.97 5.59 -20.00
CA ALA A 128 -13.35 5.43 -20.46
C ALA A 128 -13.79 3.97 -20.60
N HIS A 129 -12.84 3.05 -20.77
CA HIS A 129 -13.12 1.63 -20.98
C HIS A 129 -12.85 0.82 -19.73
N ILE A 130 -13.74 -0.12 -19.41
CA ILE A 130 -13.57 -1.04 -18.29
C ILE A 130 -12.63 -2.16 -18.71
N ASN A 131 -11.33 -1.90 -18.60
CA ASN A 131 -10.27 -2.86 -18.83
C ASN A 131 -9.16 -2.70 -17.77
N THR A 132 -8.33 -3.72 -17.62
CA THR A 132 -7.26 -3.74 -16.60
C THR A 132 -6.17 -2.68 -16.83
N SER A 133 -6.02 -2.18 -18.07
CA SER A 133 -5.05 -1.14 -18.40
C SER A 133 -5.51 0.26 -17.97
N GLU A 134 -6.82 0.47 -17.85
CA GLU A 134 -7.43 1.73 -17.45
C GLU A 134 -7.94 1.71 -16.00
N GLN A 135 -7.59 0.66 -15.26
CA GLN A 135 -7.90 0.50 -13.84
C GLN A 135 -6.60 0.47 -13.05
N THR A 136 -6.65 1.09 -11.88
CA THR A 136 -5.58 0.99 -10.89
C THR A 136 -6.17 0.69 -9.52
N ASN A 137 -5.44 -0.05 -8.72
CA ASN A 137 -5.85 -0.37 -7.35
C ASN A 137 -4.75 0.02 -6.38
N ILE A 138 -5.16 0.36 -5.18
CA ILE A 138 -4.28 0.61 -4.05
C ILE A 138 -4.73 -0.22 -2.86
N GLY A 139 -3.78 -0.94 -2.27
CA GLY A 139 -4.00 -1.66 -1.02
C GLY A 139 -4.14 -0.69 0.15
N ILE A 140 -5.23 -0.82 0.90
CA ILE A 140 -5.52 0.00 2.08
C ILE A 140 -5.70 -0.93 3.26
N ASN A 141 -4.81 -0.84 4.25
CA ASN A 141 -4.97 -1.55 5.51
C ASN A 141 -6.11 -0.94 6.33
N SER A 142 -6.76 -1.79 7.11
CA SER A 142 -7.78 -1.35 8.05
C SER A 142 -7.19 -0.45 9.13
N VAL A 143 -7.83 0.69 9.37
CA VAL A 143 -7.45 1.65 10.43
C VAL A 143 -8.32 1.53 11.69
N VAL A 144 -8.98 0.39 11.87
CA VAL A 144 -9.71 0.13 13.11
C VAL A 144 -8.74 -0.14 14.27
N ALA A 145 -9.12 0.25 15.49
CA ALA A 145 -8.27 0.14 16.66
C ALA A 145 -7.76 -1.29 16.95
N SER A 146 -8.49 -2.31 16.52
CA SER A 146 -8.09 -3.73 16.67
C SER A 146 -7.05 -4.19 15.63
N GLN A 147 -6.70 -3.35 14.66
CA GLN A 147 -5.73 -3.64 13.62
C GLN A 147 -4.54 -2.66 13.63
N LEU A 148 -4.65 -1.57 14.37
CA LEU A 148 -3.55 -0.63 14.59
C LEU A 148 -2.68 -1.10 15.75
N GLY A 149 -1.39 -1.25 15.48
CA GLY A 149 -0.42 -1.86 16.38
C GLY A 149 0.24 -3.08 15.76
N SER A 150 0.86 -3.91 16.57
CA SER A 150 1.50 -5.16 16.13
C SER A 150 1.22 -6.30 17.09
N THR A 151 1.47 -7.52 16.64
CA THR A 151 1.36 -8.71 17.50
C THR A 151 2.44 -8.75 18.58
N THR A 152 3.51 -7.99 18.41
CA THR A 152 4.64 -7.91 19.37
C THR A 152 4.35 -6.90 20.48
N ASN A 153 3.87 -5.71 20.12
CA ASN A 153 3.64 -4.61 21.07
C ASN A 153 2.20 -4.58 21.60
N GLY A 154 1.25 -5.20 20.90
CA GLY A 154 -0.19 -5.13 21.17
C GLY A 154 -0.92 -4.21 20.19
N PHE A 155 -2.24 -4.16 20.31
CA PHE A 155 -3.13 -3.37 19.46
C PHE A 155 -3.76 -2.20 20.22
N LEU A 156 -4.11 -1.15 19.46
CA LEU A 156 -4.65 0.09 20.05
C LEU A 156 -5.95 -0.12 20.84
N ASN A 157 -6.77 -1.12 20.50
CA ASN A 157 -7.97 -1.46 21.28
C ASN A 157 -7.64 -1.99 22.68
N GLU A 158 -6.44 -2.56 22.89
CA GLU A 158 -6.01 -3.12 24.18
C GLU A 158 -5.52 -2.04 25.17
N VAL A 159 -5.32 -0.81 24.69
CA VAL A 159 -5.00 0.36 25.51
C VAL A 159 -6.25 0.92 26.22
N ALA A 160 -7.44 0.59 25.72
CA ALA A 160 -8.70 1.02 26.31
C ALA A 160 -8.90 0.45 27.72
N THR A 161 -9.79 1.08 28.50
CA THR A 161 -10.12 0.65 29.85
C THR A 161 -10.58 -0.82 29.86
N GLY A 162 -9.90 -1.66 30.63
CA GLY A 162 -10.16 -3.10 30.70
C GLY A 162 -9.32 -3.94 29.71
N GLY A 163 -8.54 -3.31 28.83
CA GLY A 163 -7.59 -4.00 27.96
C GLY A 163 -6.29 -4.37 28.65
N ALA A 164 -5.51 -5.26 28.05
CA ALA A 164 -4.27 -5.79 28.60
C ALA A 164 -3.21 -4.71 28.84
N TYR A 165 -3.19 -3.65 28.02
CA TYR A 165 -2.25 -2.54 28.10
C TYR A 165 -2.93 -1.23 28.54
N SER A 166 -3.98 -1.36 29.36
CA SER A 166 -4.74 -0.22 29.89
C SER A 166 -3.87 0.73 30.72
N LEU A 167 -4.02 2.03 30.48
CA LEU A 167 -3.37 3.08 31.26
C LEU A 167 -3.75 3.03 32.74
N VAL A 168 -4.98 2.65 33.06
CA VAL A 168 -5.48 2.47 34.43
C VAL A 168 -4.77 1.33 35.14
N GLY A 169 -4.34 0.30 34.38
CA GLY A 169 -3.55 -0.83 34.87
C GLY A 169 -2.06 -0.51 35.08
N GLY A 170 -1.62 0.73 34.84
CA GLY A 170 -0.21 1.14 35.00
C GLY A 170 0.70 0.79 33.82
N GLN A 171 0.16 0.27 32.72
CA GLN A 171 0.93 -0.15 31.53
C GLN A 171 1.26 1.02 30.59
N THR A 172 1.69 2.15 31.16
CA THR A 172 1.89 3.41 30.40
C THR A 172 2.97 3.31 29.33
N ALA A 173 4.06 2.57 29.60
CA ALA A 173 5.15 2.41 28.63
C ALA A 173 4.74 1.56 27.42
N SER A 174 4.02 0.48 27.66
CA SER A 174 3.49 -0.39 26.58
C SER A 174 2.41 0.33 25.78
N ALA A 175 1.49 1.03 26.46
CA ALA A 175 0.48 1.85 25.81
C ALA A 175 1.09 2.95 24.92
N ALA A 176 2.16 3.61 25.38
CA ALA A 176 2.87 4.63 24.58
C ALA A 176 3.45 4.04 23.29
N ARG A 177 4.10 2.87 23.37
CA ARG A 177 4.64 2.18 22.17
C ARG A 177 3.55 1.80 21.17
N ILE A 178 2.42 1.28 21.66
CA ILE A 178 1.28 0.92 20.79
C ILE A 178 0.74 2.16 20.07
N VAL A 179 0.59 3.28 20.79
CA VAL A 179 0.10 4.54 20.21
C VAL A 179 1.10 5.09 19.19
N GLU A 180 2.40 5.06 19.50
CA GLU A 180 3.45 5.51 18.58
C GLU A 180 3.46 4.69 17.28
N GLU A 181 3.37 3.37 17.40
CA GLU A 181 3.29 2.46 16.27
C GLU A 181 2.02 2.70 15.43
N ALA A 182 0.87 2.88 16.08
CA ALA A 182 -0.38 3.22 15.40
C ALA A 182 -0.28 4.54 14.61
N ILE A 183 0.33 5.57 15.21
CA ILE A 183 0.59 6.86 14.53
C ILE A 183 1.50 6.68 13.33
N GLN A 184 2.55 5.87 13.46
CA GLN A 184 3.47 5.59 12.37
C GLN A 184 2.78 4.86 11.23
N GLN A 185 1.97 3.84 11.51
CA GLN A 185 1.19 3.10 10.53
C GLN A 185 0.23 4.03 9.75
N ILE A 186 -0.49 4.91 10.45
CA ILE A 186 -1.38 5.89 9.82
C ILE A 186 -0.58 6.90 8.98
N SER A 187 0.59 7.33 9.45
CA SER A 187 1.45 8.27 8.72
C SER A 187 1.99 7.67 7.43
N VAL A 188 2.41 6.41 7.46
CA VAL A 188 2.84 5.66 6.27
C VAL A 188 1.68 5.49 5.29
N LEU A 189 0.49 5.11 5.77
CA LEU A 189 -0.70 4.98 4.93
C LEU A 189 -1.06 6.30 4.25
N ARG A 190 -1.07 7.40 4.99
CA ARG A 190 -1.31 8.75 4.43
C ARG A 190 -0.26 9.14 3.40
N GLY A 191 1.02 8.85 3.65
CA GLY A 191 2.10 9.08 2.70
C GLY A 191 1.90 8.32 1.39
N ARG A 192 1.49 7.04 1.48
CA ARG A 192 1.19 6.20 0.30
C ARG A 192 -0.01 6.71 -0.49
N LEU A 193 -1.08 7.07 0.21
CA LEU A 193 -2.28 7.64 -0.44
C LEU A 193 -1.97 8.97 -1.14
N GLY A 194 -1.19 9.86 -0.50
CA GLY A 194 -0.75 11.11 -1.12
C GLY A 194 0.20 10.91 -2.31
N ALA A 195 1.07 9.90 -2.25
CA ALA A 195 1.90 9.52 -3.38
C ALA A 195 1.07 8.96 -4.55
N PHE A 196 0.09 8.13 -4.26
CA PHE A 196 -0.84 7.58 -5.25
C PHE A 196 -1.66 8.69 -5.92
N GLU A 197 -2.22 9.62 -5.13
CA GLU A 197 -2.94 10.79 -5.64
C GLU A 197 -2.08 11.57 -6.64
N ARG A 198 -0.88 12.00 -6.23
CA ARG A 198 -0.01 12.83 -7.08
C ARG A 198 0.54 12.10 -8.29
N ASN A 199 1.02 10.88 -8.10
CA ASN A 199 1.74 10.17 -9.16
C ASN A 199 0.80 9.45 -10.13
N THR A 200 -0.39 9.06 -9.68
CA THR A 200 -1.32 8.28 -10.49
C THR A 200 -2.52 9.12 -10.90
N LEU A 201 -3.27 9.67 -9.94
CA LEU A 201 -4.53 10.35 -10.24
C LEU A 201 -4.30 11.71 -10.90
N ASP A 202 -3.44 12.56 -10.35
CA ASP A 202 -3.14 13.89 -10.92
C ASP A 202 -2.47 13.78 -12.28
N THR A 203 -1.55 12.82 -12.45
CA THR A 203 -0.88 12.58 -13.73
C THR A 203 -1.89 12.12 -14.80
N ASN A 204 -2.78 11.21 -14.45
CA ASN A 204 -3.83 10.75 -15.34
C ASN A 204 -4.81 11.87 -15.68
N MET A 205 -5.23 12.66 -14.70
CA MET A 205 -6.12 13.80 -14.88
C MET A 205 -5.52 14.85 -15.83
N ASN A 206 -4.22 15.13 -15.72
CA ASN A 206 -3.53 16.02 -16.64
C ASN A 206 -3.45 15.44 -18.05
N SER A 207 -3.19 14.15 -18.20
CA SER A 207 -3.21 13.46 -19.49
C SER A 207 -4.59 13.52 -20.15
N LEU A 208 -5.65 13.28 -19.38
CA LEU A 208 -7.03 13.39 -19.86
C LEU A 208 -7.40 14.81 -20.28
N ARG A 209 -6.93 15.83 -19.56
CA ARG A 209 -7.14 17.25 -19.95
C ARG A 209 -6.49 17.57 -21.28
N ILE A 210 -5.23 17.15 -21.48
CA ILE A 210 -4.52 17.33 -22.76
C ILE A 210 -5.23 16.57 -23.89
N THR A 211 -5.68 15.34 -23.60
CA THR A 211 -6.44 14.55 -24.58
C THR A 211 -7.75 15.25 -24.95
N LEU A 212 -8.49 15.77 -23.97
CA LEU A 212 -9.72 16.51 -24.19
C LEU A 212 -9.48 17.76 -25.05
N GLU A 213 -8.43 18.53 -24.77
CA GLU A 213 -8.05 19.70 -25.56
C GLU A 213 -7.74 19.31 -27.00
N ASN A 214 -6.94 18.28 -27.22
CA ASN A 214 -6.61 17.77 -28.57
C ASN A 214 -7.85 17.27 -29.33
N VAL A 215 -8.74 16.55 -28.66
CA VAL A 215 -10.00 16.07 -29.26
C VAL A 215 -10.91 17.23 -29.60
N THR A 216 -11.05 18.22 -28.72
CA THR A 216 -11.85 19.43 -28.95
C THR A 216 -11.29 20.25 -30.11
N ALA A 217 -9.96 20.41 -30.20
CA ALA A 217 -9.31 21.07 -31.33
C ALA A 217 -9.53 20.32 -32.64
N SER A 218 -9.47 18.99 -32.60
CA SER A 218 -9.74 18.13 -33.78
C SER A 218 -11.20 18.20 -34.18
N GLU A 219 -12.14 18.20 -33.24
CA GLU A 219 -13.57 18.38 -33.49
C GLU A 219 -13.81 19.74 -34.15
N SER A 220 -13.23 20.83 -33.63
CA SER A 220 -13.30 22.17 -34.21
C SER A 220 -12.82 22.17 -35.67
N THR A 221 -11.67 21.53 -35.93
CA THR A 221 -11.12 21.43 -37.31
C THR A 221 -12.08 20.72 -38.27
N ILE A 222 -12.85 19.74 -37.79
CA ILE A 222 -13.79 18.95 -38.62
C ILE A 222 -15.15 19.65 -38.77
N ARG A 223 -15.64 20.23 -37.69
CA ARG A 223 -17.02 20.75 -37.61
C ARG A 223 -17.13 22.24 -37.89
N ASP A 224 -16.10 23.02 -37.55
CA ASP A 224 -16.17 24.43 -37.73
C ASP A 224 -16.03 24.79 -39.19
N ALA A 225 -17.03 25.45 -39.73
CA ALA A 225 -16.98 25.98 -41.09
C ALA A 225 -16.00 27.15 -41.15
N ASP A 226 -15.18 27.16 -42.20
CA ASP A 226 -14.38 28.37 -42.53
C ASP A 226 -15.34 29.53 -42.89
N PHE A 227 -15.46 30.47 -41.96
CA PHE A 227 -16.36 31.61 -42.09
C PHE A 227 -16.10 32.42 -43.37
N ALA A 228 -14.86 32.50 -43.82
CA ALA A 228 -14.50 33.22 -45.07
C ALA A 228 -15.06 32.47 -46.31
N VAL A 229 -14.92 31.15 -46.34
CA VAL A 229 -15.44 30.31 -47.43
C VAL A 229 -16.97 30.33 -47.44
N GLU A 230 -17.62 30.21 -46.26
CA GLU A 230 -19.07 30.20 -46.16
C GLU A 230 -19.68 31.57 -46.54
N THR A 231 -19.04 32.69 -46.10
CA THR A 231 -19.43 34.03 -46.49
C THR A 231 -19.28 34.29 -48.01
N ALA A 232 -18.20 33.76 -48.62
CA ALA A 232 -18.01 33.81 -50.06
C ALA A 232 -19.07 33.02 -50.83
N ASN A 233 -19.46 31.85 -50.32
CA ASN A 233 -20.52 31.02 -50.90
C ASN A 233 -21.90 31.69 -50.77
N LEU A 234 -22.18 32.29 -49.59
CA LEU A 234 -23.39 33.05 -49.37
C LEU A 234 -23.46 34.27 -50.32
N THR A 235 -22.41 35.05 -50.44
CA THR A 235 -22.33 36.20 -51.35
C THR A 235 -22.50 35.76 -52.82
N ARG A 236 -21.85 34.70 -53.24
CA ARG A 236 -22.05 34.10 -54.57
C ARG A 236 -23.48 33.72 -54.82
N SER A 237 -24.11 33.05 -53.86
CA SER A 237 -25.51 32.64 -53.95
C SER A 237 -26.44 33.85 -54.05
N GLN A 238 -26.22 34.93 -53.29
CA GLN A 238 -26.99 36.17 -53.37
C GLN A 238 -26.82 36.86 -54.72
N ILE A 239 -25.56 36.92 -55.26
CA ILE A 239 -25.30 37.49 -56.59
C ILE A 239 -26.04 36.69 -57.67
N LEU A 240 -26.01 35.35 -57.58
CA LEU A 240 -26.74 34.52 -58.55
C LEU A 240 -28.24 34.69 -58.48
N VAL A 241 -28.82 34.84 -57.29
CA VAL A 241 -30.26 35.13 -57.14
C VAL A 241 -30.58 36.49 -57.75
N ASN A 242 -29.81 37.52 -57.40
CA ASN A 242 -30.02 38.89 -57.95
C ASN A 242 -29.85 38.91 -59.49
N ALA A 243 -28.82 38.26 -60.04
CA ALA A 243 -28.63 38.14 -61.48
C ALA A 243 -29.79 37.35 -62.13
N GLY A 244 -30.21 36.24 -61.52
CA GLY A 244 -31.35 35.48 -62.00
C GLY A 244 -32.66 36.27 -62.04
N THR A 245 -32.97 37.01 -61.00
CA THR A 245 -34.15 37.88 -60.96
C THR A 245 -34.06 39.03 -62.02
N SER A 246 -32.89 39.60 -62.20
CA SER A 246 -32.69 40.65 -63.22
C SER A 246 -32.87 40.09 -64.63
N VAL A 247 -32.30 38.90 -64.93
CA VAL A 247 -32.48 38.22 -66.21
C VAL A 247 -33.96 37.85 -66.44
N LEU A 248 -34.64 37.38 -65.38
CA LEU A 248 -36.09 37.06 -65.48
C LEU A 248 -36.91 38.31 -65.74
N ALA A 249 -36.59 39.44 -65.13
CA ALA A 249 -37.25 40.72 -65.40
C ALA A 249 -37.01 41.16 -66.85
N LEU A 250 -35.80 41.03 -67.36
CA LEU A 250 -35.47 41.35 -68.75
C LEU A 250 -36.16 40.41 -69.74
N ALA A 251 -36.22 39.11 -69.42
CA ALA A 251 -36.91 38.09 -70.25
C ALA A 251 -38.45 38.35 -70.31
N ASN A 252 -39.04 38.92 -69.26
CA ASN A 252 -40.45 39.29 -69.26
C ASN A 252 -40.71 40.62 -69.98
N GLN A 253 -39.70 41.47 -70.16
CA GLN A 253 -39.85 42.71 -70.95
C GLN A 253 -39.75 42.51 -72.45
N THR A 254 -39.01 41.50 -72.93
CA THR A 254 -38.82 41.22 -74.33
C THR A 254 -40.15 40.88 -75.07
N PRO A 255 -41.07 40.08 -74.58
CA PRO A 255 -42.36 39.88 -75.18
C PRO A 255 -43.23 41.12 -75.25
N GLN A 256 -43.12 41.98 -74.21
CA GLN A 256 -43.89 43.23 -74.19
C GLN A 256 -43.42 44.23 -75.26
N SER A 257 -42.11 44.31 -75.49
CA SER A 257 -41.53 45.18 -76.57
C SER A 257 -41.89 44.66 -77.97
N VAL A 258 -41.95 43.33 -78.14
CA VAL A 258 -42.42 42.70 -79.41
C VAL A 258 -43.92 43.01 -79.65
N LEU A 259 -44.72 42.96 -78.60
CA LEU A 259 -46.17 43.28 -78.65
C LEU A 259 -46.40 44.76 -79.00
N ALA A 260 -45.56 45.66 -78.50
CA ALA A 260 -45.62 47.08 -78.80
C ALA A 260 -45.18 47.47 -80.25
N LEU A 261 -44.41 46.59 -80.92
CA LEU A 261 -44.01 46.74 -82.33
C LEU A 261 -45.08 46.16 -83.29
N LEU A 262 -46.05 45.41 -82.82
CA LEU A 262 -47.13 44.82 -83.59
C LEU A 262 -48.47 45.60 -83.52
N GLN A 263 -48.49 46.68 -82.79
CA GLN A 263 -49.57 47.65 -82.73
C GLN A 263 -49.23 48.88 -83.60
#